data_bb718b41939c3e49d73ee22779c2310f
#
_entry.id   bb718b41939c3e49d73ee22779c2310f
#
_cell.length_a   1.000
_cell.length_b   1.000
_cell.length_c   1.000
_cell.angle_alpha   90.00
_cell.angle_beta   90.00
_cell.angle_gamma   90.00
#
_symmetry.space_group_name_H-M   'P 1'
#
loop_
_entity.id
_entity.type
_entity.pdbx_description
1 polymer ?
#
loop_
_entity_poly.entity_id
_entity_poly.type
_entity_poly.pdbx_seq_one_letter_code
_entity_poly.pdbx_strand_id
1 'polypeptide(L)'
;MGRGPEGALGNSCLSLVQASMMDEGGRSRCAKHISMAGKWKCLPQSLNVCRFGETEVSVDGTNWEKVEVKTFIEQCAQTKRLGGEQIAMEGEFGTPRKLRPAYPITCFYKVGFKIRKGELPSELFLLMDKETISGSNAIEINGRVVEASLWKPVRVNDFNNQAADIRSLVREGENEICIRVCIRKDEDGLRDPFYLWGSFGVGFEDGCHVLTAQPEQVCPDAPWIQGFPYYSGTMEFETEIEFDSSEACILALDWAYPSHESIEVLVNGRSTGICAYSPYLWECEQGMTEKGMNRVTVRISNTLANMLDGTYFDYKEHRLADIRQEAEER
;
A
#
# COMPACT_ATOMS: atom_id res chain seq x y z
N MET A 1 -36.34 10.39 22.54
CA MET A 1 -36.40 10.95 21.18
C MET A 1 -35.57 12.24 21.19
N GLY A 2 -34.33 12.17 20.79
CA GLY A 2 -33.42 13.33 20.65
C GLY A 2 -32.76 13.22 19.29
N ARG A 3 -33.09 14.13 18.38
CA ARG A 3 -32.37 14.27 17.11
C ARG A 3 -31.02 14.89 17.41
N GLY A 4 -29.94 14.21 17.04
CA GLY A 4 -28.57 14.73 17.11
C GLY A 4 -28.30 15.84 16.08
N PRO A 5 -27.17 16.56 16.19
CA PRO A 5 -26.88 17.75 15.39
C PRO A 5 -26.27 17.38 14.02
N GLU A 6 -27.10 16.80 13.14
CA GLU A 6 -26.67 16.51 11.75
C GLU A 6 -26.70 17.74 10.81
N GLY A 7 -27.14 18.90 11.30
CA GLY A 7 -27.35 20.08 10.46
C GLY A 7 -26.19 21.09 10.37
N ALA A 8 -25.22 21.03 11.28
CA ALA A 8 -24.24 22.13 11.40
C ALA A 8 -22.96 21.95 10.56
N LEU A 9 -22.50 20.72 10.33
CA LEU A 9 -21.30 20.45 9.54
C LEU A 9 -21.56 20.54 8.03
N GLY A 10 -22.75 20.13 7.58
CA GLY A 10 -23.11 20.22 6.16
C GLY A 10 -23.23 21.66 5.63
N ASN A 11 -23.72 22.59 6.45
CA ASN A 11 -23.92 23.97 6.04
C ASN A 11 -22.61 24.79 5.99
N SER A 12 -21.60 24.45 6.80
CA SER A 12 -20.31 25.16 6.77
C SER A 12 -19.45 24.75 5.58
N CYS A 13 -19.47 23.48 5.17
CA CYS A 13 -18.79 23.03 3.95
C CYS A 13 -19.45 23.62 2.68
N LEU A 14 -20.77 23.62 2.60
CA LEU A 14 -21.50 24.22 1.49
C LEU A 14 -21.22 25.72 1.35
N SER A 15 -21.13 26.46 2.46
CA SER A 15 -20.81 27.90 2.43
C SER A 15 -19.37 28.18 2.03
N LEU A 16 -18.39 27.34 2.39
CA LEU A 16 -17.00 27.43 1.94
C LEU A 16 -16.87 27.12 0.44
N VAL A 17 -17.54 26.07 -0.03
CA VAL A 17 -17.59 25.72 -1.47
C VAL A 17 -18.24 26.86 -2.26
N GLN A 18 -19.35 27.43 -1.80
CA GLN A 18 -19.98 28.57 -2.46
C GLN A 18 -19.10 29.84 -2.44
N ALA A 19 -18.36 30.09 -1.34
CA ALA A 19 -17.44 31.23 -1.25
C ALA A 19 -16.26 31.10 -2.21
N SER A 20 -15.68 29.89 -2.35
CA SER A 20 -14.60 29.62 -3.30
C SER A 20 -15.05 29.63 -4.78
N MET A 21 -16.35 29.48 -5.04
CA MET A 21 -16.93 29.55 -6.37
C MET A 21 -17.34 30.99 -6.78
N MET A 22 -17.10 31.99 -5.94
CA MET A 22 -17.41 33.40 -6.24
C MET A 22 -16.12 34.19 -6.43
N ASP A 23 -16.10 35.06 -7.43
CA ASP A 23 -15.05 36.07 -7.61
C ASP A 23 -15.19 37.21 -6.59
N GLU A 24 -14.20 38.09 -6.51
CA GLU A 24 -14.22 39.28 -5.64
C GLU A 24 -15.40 40.22 -5.93
N GLY A 25 -16.07 40.09 -7.08
CA GLY A 25 -17.26 40.82 -7.49
C GLY A 25 -18.57 40.06 -7.22
N GLY A 26 -18.55 38.90 -6.57
CA GLY A 26 -19.74 38.08 -6.27
C GLY A 26 -20.32 37.35 -7.48
N ARG A 27 -19.55 37.17 -8.55
CA ARG A 27 -19.94 36.36 -9.70
C ARG A 27 -19.57 34.91 -9.46
N SER A 28 -20.48 33.98 -9.78
CA SER A 28 -20.19 32.56 -9.70
C SER A 28 -19.12 32.19 -10.72
N ARG A 29 -18.00 31.65 -10.25
CA ARG A 29 -16.98 31.08 -11.15
C ARG A 29 -17.50 29.75 -11.72
N CYS A 30 -17.24 29.52 -13.00
CA CYS A 30 -17.59 28.25 -13.62
C CYS A 30 -16.79 27.12 -12.99
N ALA A 31 -17.48 26.10 -12.49
CA ALA A 31 -16.84 24.87 -12.01
C ALA A 31 -16.62 23.91 -13.18
N LYS A 32 -15.39 23.46 -13.39
CA LYS A 32 -15.04 22.39 -14.31
C LYS A 32 -14.88 21.11 -13.51
N HIS A 33 -15.80 20.19 -13.73
CA HIS A 33 -15.78 18.86 -13.14
C HIS A 33 -14.88 17.93 -13.96
N ILE A 34 -13.96 17.27 -13.30
CA ILE A 34 -13.02 16.32 -13.87
C ILE A 34 -13.38 14.93 -13.35
N SER A 35 -13.91 14.07 -14.22
CA SER A 35 -14.24 12.71 -13.86
C SER A 35 -12.98 11.89 -13.67
N MET A 36 -12.83 11.30 -12.49
CA MET A 36 -11.74 10.38 -12.18
C MET A 36 -12.05 8.94 -12.63
N ALA A 37 -13.27 8.69 -13.12
CA ALA A 37 -13.64 7.43 -13.75
C ALA A 37 -12.95 7.28 -15.13
N GLY A 38 -12.56 6.08 -15.47
CA GLY A 38 -11.86 5.79 -16.70
C GLY A 38 -10.36 5.62 -16.51
N LYS A 39 -9.69 5.15 -17.56
CA LYS A 39 -8.26 4.85 -17.50
C LYS A 39 -7.43 6.06 -17.91
N TRP A 40 -6.56 6.46 -17.02
CA TRP A 40 -5.56 7.51 -17.24
C TRP A 40 -4.18 6.87 -17.32
N LYS A 41 -3.25 7.51 -18.01
CA LYS A 41 -1.85 7.13 -17.96
C LYS A 41 -1.35 7.25 -16.53
N CYS A 42 -0.72 6.19 -16.01
CA CYS A 42 -0.25 6.10 -14.63
C CYS A 42 1.27 6.09 -14.59
N LEU A 43 1.84 6.99 -13.79
CA LEU A 43 3.28 7.17 -13.62
C LEU A 43 3.61 7.18 -12.12
N PRO A 44 3.84 6.00 -11.49
CA PRO A 44 4.32 5.92 -10.12
C PRO A 44 5.71 6.56 -10.00
N GLN A 45 5.90 7.39 -8.98
CA GLN A 45 7.17 8.09 -8.73
C GLN A 45 8.19 7.22 -7.94
N SER A 46 7.78 6.04 -7.50
CA SER A 46 8.61 5.04 -6.84
C SER A 46 8.26 3.65 -7.35
N LEU A 47 9.13 2.68 -7.06
CA LEU A 47 8.86 1.26 -7.34
C LEU A 47 7.69 0.77 -6.49
N ASN A 48 6.94 -0.20 -7.03
CA ASN A 48 5.81 -0.82 -6.33
C ASN A 48 6.29 -1.80 -5.26
N VAL A 49 5.41 -2.12 -4.34
CA VAL A 49 5.66 -3.10 -3.27
C VAL A 49 4.59 -4.19 -3.26
N CYS A 50 5.03 -5.42 -2.89
CA CYS A 50 4.15 -6.53 -2.53
C CYS A 50 4.47 -6.92 -1.09
N ARG A 51 3.49 -6.82 -0.19
CA ARG A 51 3.65 -7.01 1.26
C ARG A 51 3.38 -8.45 1.67
N PHE A 52 4.25 -9.01 2.51
CA PHE A 52 4.05 -10.28 3.18
C PHE A 52 3.88 -10.06 4.68
N GLY A 53 2.63 -9.93 5.12
CA GLY A 53 2.24 -9.78 6.52
C GLY A 53 1.81 -11.08 7.18
N GLU A 54 1.69 -12.16 6.40
CA GLU A 54 1.40 -13.52 6.84
C GLU A 54 2.42 -14.48 6.24
N THR A 55 2.68 -15.57 6.93
CA THR A 55 3.63 -16.62 6.53
C THR A 55 3.14 -17.98 6.99
N GLU A 56 3.58 -19.04 6.34
CA GLU A 56 3.53 -20.37 6.89
C GLU A 56 4.75 -20.59 7.78
N VAL A 57 4.56 -21.15 8.98
CA VAL A 57 5.61 -21.41 9.96
C VAL A 57 5.68 -22.88 10.31
N SER A 58 6.89 -23.40 10.53
CA SER A 58 7.14 -24.77 10.94
C SER A 58 8.39 -24.85 11.82
N VAL A 59 8.39 -25.76 12.81
CA VAL A 59 9.57 -26.10 13.63
C VAL A 59 10.21 -27.42 13.23
N ASP A 60 9.58 -28.20 12.36
CA ASP A 60 10.05 -29.51 11.89
C ASP A 60 10.25 -29.58 10.37
N GLY A 61 9.89 -28.51 9.65
CA GLY A 61 9.98 -28.41 8.19
C GLY A 61 8.93 -29.23 7.43
N THR A 62 7.98 -29.86 8.13
CA THR A 62 6.96 -30.75 7.53
C THR A 62 5.54 -30.34 7.85
N ASN A 63 5.29 -29.89 9.06
CA ASN A 63 3.99 -29.41 9.51
C ASN A 63 3.96 -27.90 9.49
N TRP A 64 3.17 -27.33 8.58
CA TRP A 64 3.09 -25.90 8.35
C TRP A 64 1.79 -25.32 8.88
N GLU A 65 1.85 -24.15 9.49
CA GLU A 65 0.69 -23.37 9.93
C GLU A 65 0.79 -21.93 9.47
N LYS A 66 -0.32 -21.39 8.99
CA LYS A 66 -0.42 -20.00 8.57
C LYS A 66 -0.56 -19.11 9.80
N VAL A 67 0.31 -18.12 9.93
CA VAL A 67 0.35 -17.15 11.03
C VAL A 67 0.64 -15.75 10.52
N GLU A 68 0.27 -14.74 11.28
CA GLU A 68 0.76 -13.39 11.07
C GLU A 68 2.26 -13.31 11.35
N VAL A 69 2.94 -12.42 10.64
CA VAL A 69 4.35 -12.11 10.88
C VAL A 69 4.45 -11.33 12.20
N LYS A 70 5.02 -11.99 13.22
CA LYS A 70 5.25 -11.49 14.58
C LYS A 70 6.45 -12.23 15.18
N THR A 71 6.87 -11.90 16.40
CA THR A 71 7.90 -12.67 17.11
C THR A 71 7.49 -14.13 17.25
N PHE A 72 8.48 -15.04 17.36
CA PHE A 72 8.20 -16.47 17.51
C PHE A 72 7.29 -16.78 18.70
N ILE A 73 7.49 -16.09 19.84
CA ILE A 73 6.67 -16.31 21.04
C ILE A 73 5.21 -15.88 20.83
N GLU A 74 4.95 -14.81 20.08
CA GLU A 74 3.59 -14.38 19.75
C GLU A 74 2.93 -15.37 18.79
N GLN A 75 3.68 -15.93 17.84
CA GLN A 75 3.21 -16.97 16.93
C GLN A 75 2.89 -18.27 17.66
N CYS A 76 3.66 -18.65 18.69
CA CYS A 76 3.34 -19.77 19.58
C CYS A 76 1.99 -19.59 20.29
N ALA A 77 1.60 -18.35 20.56
CA ALA A 77 0.27 -18.06 21.14
C ALA A 77 -0.87 -18.23 20.13
N GLN A 78 -0.60 -18.07 18.84
CA GLN A 78 -1.59 -18.21 17.77
C GLN A 78 -1.78 -19.67 17.35
N THR A 79 -0.77 -20.53 17.52
CA THR A 79 -0.81 -21.91 17.05
C THR A 79 -0.41 -22.90 18.14
N LYS A 80 -1.16 -24.01 18.26
CA LYS A 80 -0.87 -25.06 19.23
C LYS A 80 0.33 -25.95 18.84
N ARG A 81 0.75 -25.92 17.58
CA ARG A 81 1.76 -26.83 17.02
C ARG A 81 3.18 -26.34 17.17
N LEU A 82 3.38 -25.05 17.39
CA LEU A 82 4.72 -24.51 17.61
C LEU A 82 5.31 -24.87 18.99
N GLY A 83 4.65 -25.74 19.75
CA GLY A 83 5.25 -26.46 20.87
C GLY A 83 5.26 -25.70 22.20
N GLY A 84 4.33 -24.81 22.40
CA GLY A 84 4.16 -24.12 23.65
C GLY A 84 2.77 -24.34 24.28
N GLU A 85 2.66 -24.26 25.59
CA GLU A 85 1.40 -23.99 26.24
C GLU A 85 0.92 -22.61 25.71
N GLN A 86 -0.37 -22.51 25.35
CA GLN A 86 -0.93 -21.22 24.91
C GLN A 86 -0.62 -20.15 25.95
N ILE A 87 -0.09 -19.01 25.51
CA ILE A 87 -0.11 -17.79 26.31
C ILE A 87 -1.59 -17.35 26.37
N ALA A 88 -2.33 -17.89 27.30
CA ALA A 88 -3.59 -17.28 27.67
C ALA A 88 -3.23 -16.03 28.46
N MET A 89 -3.61 -14.87 27.96
CA MET A 89 -3.76 -13.68 28.79
C MET A 89 -4.88 -13.99 29.76
N GLU A 90 -4.57 -14.56 30.92
CA GLU A 90 -5.56 -14.71 31.99
C GLU A 90 -5.72 -13.40 32.71
N GLY A 91 -6.96 -12.86 32.66
CA GLY A 91 -7.46 -11.82 33.56
C GLY A 91 -6.57 -10.60 33.61
N GLU A 92 -6.92 -9.64 34.31
CA GLU A 92 -6.27 -8.38 34.58
C GLU A 92 -4.96 -8.04 33.84
N PHE A 93 -4.97 -6.96 33.11
CA PHE A 93 -3.87 -6.32 32.44
C PHE A 93 -2.52 -6.62 33.10
N GLY A 94 -1.63 -7.32 32.43
CA GLY A 94 -0.22 -7.20 32.69
C GLY A 94 0.54 -8.42 33.19
N THR A 95 -0.06 -9.60 33.29
CA THR A 95 0.72 -10.83 33.61
C THR A 95 0.65 -11.81 32.44
N PRO A 96 1.55 -11.73 31.44
CA PRO A 96 1.67 -12.77 30.45
C PRO A 96 2.10 -14.06 31.13
N ARG A 97 1.40 -15.18 30.89
CA ARG A 97 1.96 -16.49 31.18
C ARG A 97 3.24 -16.63 30.36
N LYS A 98 4.36 -16.84 31.03
CA LYS A 98 5.62 -17.09 30.36
C LYS A 98 5.58 -18.48 29.76
N LEU A 99 5.37 -18.57 28.44
CA LEU A 99 5.83 -19.72 27.68
C LEU A 99 7.34 -19.87 27.96
N ARG A 100 7.77 -21.10 28.13
CA ARG A 100 9.21 -21.43 28.20
C ARG A 100 9.51 -22.46 27.13
N PRO A 101 9.65 -22.03 25.86
CA PRO A 101 10.16 -22.93 24.83
C PRO A 101 11.54 -23.44 25.24
N ALA A 102 11.83 -24.69 24.90
CA ALA A 102 13.17 -25.24 25.13
C ALA A 102 14.12 -24.78 24.02
N TYR A 103 14.67 -23.59 24.17
CA TYR A 103 15.65 -23.04 23.23
C TYR A 103 16.97 -23.83 23.22
N PRO A 104 17.73 -23.89 22.10
CA PRO A 104 17.40 -23.28 20.82
C PRO A 104 16.39 -24.10 20.00
N ILE A 105 15.57 -23.38 19.17
CA ILE A 105 14.62 -23.99 18.25
C ILE A 105 14.97 -23.52 16.82
N THR A 106 15.00 -24.42 15.85
CA THR A 106 15.06 -24.04 14.45
C THR A 106 13.64 -23.82 13.96
N CYS A 107 13.37 -22.62 13.46
CA CYS A 107 12.08 -22.24 12.92
C CYS A 107 12.22 -21.92 11.41
N PHE A 108 11.25 -22.37 10.63
CA PHE A 108 11.17 -22.12 9.20
C PHE A 108 9.93 -21.28 8.92
N TYR A 109 10.09 -20.26 8.09
CA TYR A 109 9.04 -19.41 7.58
C TYR A 109 9.01 -19.53 6.07
N LYS A 110 7.81 -19.57 5.49
CA LYS A 110 7.63 -19.82 4.08
C LYS A 110 6.54 -18.91 3.50
N VAL A 111 6.82 -18.31 2.35
CA VAL A 111 5.89 -17.47 1.60
C VAL A 111 5.96 -17.84 0.13
N GLY A 112 4.81 -18.10 -0.47
CA GLY A 112 4.67 -18.31 -1.90
C GLY A 112 4.20 -17.06 -2.62
N PHE A 113 4.66 -16.88 -3.85
CA PHE A 113 4.14 -15.88 -4.78
C PHE A 113 4.30 -16.37 -6.22
N LYS A 114 3.54 -15.79 -7.15
CA LYS A 114 3.62 -16.12 -8.57
C LYS A 114 4.12 -14.93 -9.38
N ILE A 115 4.82 -15.20 -10.46
CA ILE A 115 5.12 -14.21 -11.50
C ILE A 115 4.40 -14.67 -12.76
N ARG A 116 3.55 -13.79 -13.33
CA ARG A 116 2.80 -14.14 -14.55
C ARG A 116 3.77 -14.40 -15.71
N LYS A 117 3.41 -15.38 -16.53
CA LYS A 117 4.25 -15.78 -17.66
C LYS A 117 4.45 -14.61 -18.65
N GLY A 118 5.71 -14.35 -19.03
CA GLY A 118 6.11 -13.25 -19.89
C GLY A 118 6.21 -11.90 -19.20
N GLU A 119 5.99 -11.83 -17.86
CA GLU A 119 5.92 -10.58 -17.11
C GLU A 119 6.99 -10.54 -15.98
N LEU A 120 8.15 -11.14 -16.20
CA LEU A 120 9.27 -11.08 -15.24
C LEU A 120 9.72 -9.61 -15.07
N PRO A 121 9.66 -9.04 -13.84
CA PRO A 121 10.03 -7.65 -13.61
C PRO A 121 11.46 -7.32 -14.02
N SER A 122 11.68 -6.12 -14.55
CA SER A 122 13.05 -5.65 -14.88
C SER A 122 13.87 -5.37 -13.63
N GLU A 123 13.22 -4.95 -12.55
CA GLU A 123 13.78 -4.71 -11.23
C GLU A 123 12.97 -5.45 -10.19
N LEU A 124 13.62 -6.26 -9.35
CA LEU A 124 12.97 -7.00 -8.29
C LEU A 124 13.92 -7.22 -7.12
N PHE A 125 13.54 -6.68 -5.97
CA PHE A 125 14.31 -6.73 -4.74
C PHE A 125 13.50 -7.37 -3.61
N LEU A 126 14.18 -8.08 -2.72
CA LEU A 126 13.65 -8.42 -1.41
C LEU A 126 13.98 -7.25 -0.47
N LEU A 127 12.95 -6.60 0.08
CA LEU A 127 13.06 -5.41 0.93
C LEU A 127 12.61 -5.74 2.34
N MET A 128 13.37 -5.33 3.34
CA MET A 128 13.02 -5.43 4.76
C MET A 128 13.84 -4.44 5.60
N ASP A 129 13.43 -4.22 6.83
CA ASP A 129 14.25 -3.52 7.82
C ASP A 129 15.38 -4.42 8.32
N LYS A 130 16.47 -3.83 8.76
CA LYS A 130 17.64 -4.57 9.27
C LYS A 130 17.32 -5.55 10.40
N GLU A 131 16.28 -5.24 11.19
CA GLU A 131 15.88 -6.02 12.34
C GLU A 131 14.59 -6.84 12.12
N THR A 132 14.10 -6.90 10.89
CA THR A 132 12.93 -7.74 10.53
C THR A 132 13.09 -9.19 10.97
N ILE A 133 14.32 -9.71 10.92
CA ILE A 133 14.65 -11.05 11.40
C ILE A 133 15.63 -10.94 12.56
N SER A 134 15.24 -11.41 13.74
CA SER A 134 16.12 -11.56 14.90
C SER A 134 16.56 -13.00 15.06
N GLY A 135 17.83 -13.20 15.40
CA GLY A 135 18.47 -14.52 15.47
C GLY A 135 19.30 -14.84 14.23
N SER A 136 20.15 -15.85 14.35
CA SER A 136 20.95 -16.35 13.21
C SER A 136 20.03 -16.96 12.16
N ASN A 137 20.09 -16.45 10.95
CA ASN A 137 19.13 -16.79 9.89
C ASN A 137 19.80 -17.05 8.54
N ALA A 138 19.05 -17.68 7.65
CA ALA A 138 19.36 -17.84 6.24
C ALA A 138 18.05 -17.66 5.44
N ILE A 139 18.13 -16.96 4.33
CA ILE A 139 17.02 -16.71 3.42
C ILE A 139 17.32 -17.42 2.11
N GLU A 140 16.36 -18.16 1.62
CA GLU A 140 16.44 -18.87 0.34
C GLU A 140 15.25 -18.49 -0.54
N ILE A 141 15.49 -18.36 -1.85
CA ILE A 141 14.46 -18.20 -2.86
C ILE A 141 14.59 -19.35 -3.84
N ASN A 142 13.54 -20.15 -3.98
CA ASN A 142 13.55 -21.36 -4.82
C ASN A 142 14.71 -22.31 -4.49
N GLY A 143 15.08 -22.46 -3.19
CA GLY A 143 16.19 -23.27 -2.71
C GLY A 143 17.59 -22.68 -2.98
N ARG A 144 17.70 -21.42 -3.40
CA ARG A 144 18.95 -20.71 -3.61
C ARG A 144 19.13 -19.62 -2.55
N VAL A 145 20.27 -19.62 -1.88
CA VAL A 145 20.58 -18.67 -0.79
C VAL A 145 20.65 -17.24 -1.32
N VAL A 146 20.02 -16.33 -0.59
CA VAL A 146 20.21 -14.87 -0.78
C VAL A 146 21.50 -14.47 -0.06
N GLU A 147 22.57 -14.32 -0.81
CA GLU A 147 23.89 -14.04 -0.27
C GLU A 147 23.93 -12.69 0.47
N ALA A 148 24.71 -12.65 1.56
CA ALA A 148 24.88 -11.43 2.37
C ALA A 148 25.41 -10.23 1.54
N SER A 149 26.18 -10.50 0.50
CA SER A 149 26.74 -9.48 -0.41
C SER A 149 25.70 -8.78 -1.29
N LEU A 150 24.50 -9.35 -1.45
CA LEU A 150 23.41 -8.77 -2.24
C LEU A 150 22.67 -7.67 -1.46
N TRP A 151 22.74 -7.67 -0.13
CA TRP A 151 22.05 -6.70 0.71
C TRP A 151 22.73 -5.34 0.70
N LYS A 152 21.95 -4.31 0.39
CA LYS A 152 22.39 -2.91 0.38
C LYS A 152 21.41 -2.06 1.20
N PRO A 153 21.92 -1.08 1.96
CA PRO A 153 21.03 -0.10 2.60
C PRO A 153 20.30 0.71 1.52
N VAL A 154 19.02 0.88 1.70
CA VAL A 154 18.14 1.69 0.85
C VAL A 154 17.26 2.56 1.73
N ARG A 155 16.60 3.54 1.14
CA ARG A 155 15.59 4.35 1.82
C ARG A 155 14.31 4.29 1.01
N VAL A 156 13.36 3.48 1.46
CA VAL A 156 12.03 3.37 0.84
C VAL A 156 11.01 4.06 1.75
N ASN A 157 10.71 3.48 2.90
CA ASN A 157 9.82 4.05 3.92
C ASN A 157 10.58 4.46 5.19
N ASP A 158 11.75 3.86 5.43
CA ASP A 158 12.59 4.11 6.60
C ASP A 158 14.08 4.14 6.23
N PHE A 159 14.92 4.70 7.08
CA PHE A 159 16.37 4.72 6.94
C PHE A 159 17.05 3.40 7.34
N ASN A 160 16.32 2.49 8.03
CA ASN A 160 16.77 1.16 8.38
C ASN A 160 16.52 0.11 7.29
N ASN A 161 15.87 0.48 6.20
CA ASN A 161 15.61 -0.44 5.12
C ASN A 161 16.91 -0.97 4.49
N GLN A 162 16.86 -2.23 4.09
CA GLN A 162 17.85 -2.90 3.25
C GLN A 162 17.15 -3.70 2.16
N ALA A 163 17.76 -3.80 1.00
CA ALA A 163 17.23 -4.55 -0.12
C ALA A 163 18.30 -5.43 -0.76
N ALA A 164 17.91 -6.62 -1.22
CA ALA A 164 18.74 -7.53 -2.00
C ALA A 164 18.14 -7.71 -3.40
N ASP A 165 18.95 -7.56 -4.45
CA ASP A 165 18.54 -7.88 -5.81
C ASP A 165 18.33 -9.40 -5.93
N ILE A 166 17.09 -9.81 -6.18
CA ILE A 166 16.69 -11.21 -6.26
C ILE A 166 16.26 -11.65 -7.65
N ARG A 167 16.35 -10.78 -8.65
CA ARG A 167 15.87 -11.06 -10.00
C ARG A 167 16.44 -12.35 -10.60
N SER A 168 17.69 -12.66 -10.33
CA SER A 168 18.33 -13.89 -10.78
C SER A 168 17.89 -15.15 -10.02
N LEU A 169 17.23 -15.02 -8.89
CA LEU A 169 16.80 -16.12 -8.02
C LEU A 169 15.34 -16.54 -8.28
N VAL A 170 14.56 -15.68 -8.93
CA VAL A 170 13.15 -15.92 -9.25
C VAL A 170 12.95 -16.44 -10.67
N ARG A 171 11.77 -16.92 -10.96
CA ARG A 171 11.33 -17.43 -12.27
C ARG A 171 9.86 -17.08 -12.54
N GLU A 172 9.46 -17.17 -13.77
CA GLU A 172 8.05 -17.14 -14.13
C GLU A 172 7.30 -18.34 -13.50
N GLY A 173 6.05 -18.15 -13.15
CA GLY A 173 5.26 -19.11 -12.41
C GLY A 173 5.49 -19.04 -10.91
N GLU A 174 5.45 -20.15 -10.23
CA GLU A 174 5.52 -20.26 -8.77
C GLU A 174 6.93 -20.01 -8.24
N ASN A 175 7.01 -19.20 -7.19
CA ASN A 175 8.22 -18.89 -6.44
C ASN A 175 7.95 -19.04 -4.94
N GLU A 176 8.98 -19.40 -4.21
CA GLU A 176 8.94 -19.58 -2.76
C GLU A 176 10.11 -18.87 -2.10
N ILE A 177 9.83 -18.12 -1.05
CA ILE A 177 10.82 -17.57 -0.12
C ILE A 177 10.76 -18.41 1.13
N CYS A 178 11.89 -19.00 1.53
CA CYS A 178 12.04 -19.74 2.77
C CYS A 178 13.06 -19.02 3.66
N ILE A 179 12.68 -18.75 4.91
CA ILE A 179 13.53 -18.12 5.93
C ILE A 179 13.71 -19.10 7.06
N ARG A 180 14.96 -19.50 7.34
CA ARG A 180 15.31 -20.35 8.46
C ARG A 180 15.92 -19.48 9.55
N VAL A 181 15.39 -19.57 10.79
CA VAL A 181 15.87 -18.79 11.94
C VAL A 181 16.19 -19.72 13.10
N CYS A 182 17.32 -19.51 13.76
CA CYS A 182 17.66 -20.15 15.02
C CYS A 182 17.16 -19.27 16.16
N ILE A 183 16.06 -19.69 16.79
CA ILE A 183 15.41 -19.00 17.91
C ILE A 183 16.14 -19.37 19.20
N ARG A 184 16.65 -18.41 19.94
CA ARG A 184 17.36 -18.59 21.21
C ARG A 184 16.74 -17.84 22.38
N LYS A 185 15.84 -16.91 22.09
CA LYS A 185 15.12 -16.07 23.06
C LYS A 185 13.76 -15.67 22.50
N ASP A 186 12.90 -15.16 23.35
CA ASP A 186 11.51 -14.83 23.03
C ASP A 186 11.36 -13.81 21.89
N GLU A 187 12.30 -12.87 21.77
CA GLU A 187 12.27 -11.82 20.76
C GLU A 187 12.83 -12.26 19.38
N ASP A 188 13.38 -13.47 19.28
CA ASP A 188 13.87 -13.98 18.00
C ASP A 188 12.71 -14.41 17.09
N GLY A 189 12.97 -14.43 15.78
CA GLY A 189 12.03 -14.83 14.75
C GLY A 189 11.93 -13.86 13.59
N LEU A 190 10.94 -14.07 12.74
CA LEU A 190 10.51 -13.14 11.70
C LEU A 190 9.51 -12.17 12.33
N ARG A 191 9.96 -10.97 12.71
CA ARG A 191 9.27 -10.05 13.60
C ARG A 191 8.33 -9.08 12.89
N ASP A 192 8.74 -8.64 11.69
CA ASP A 192 8.05 -7.61 10.93
C ASP A 192 7.75 -8.08 9.51
N PRO A 193 6.70 -7.56 8.86
CA PRO A 193 6.46 -7.81 7.45
C PRO A 193 7.67 -7.49 6.60
N PHE A 194 7.82 -8.22 5.51
CA PHE A 194 8.83 -7.96 4.49
C PHE A 194 8.15 -7.85 3.13
N TYR A 195 8.91 -7.39 2.12
CA TYR A 195 8.31 -6.98 0.86
C TYR A 195 9.10 -7.47 -0.35
N LEU A 196 8.41 -7.67 -1.45
CA LEU A 196 9.03 -7.51 -2.77
C LEU A 196 8.89 -6.04 -3.18
N TRP A 197 9.94 -5.50 -3.77
CA TRP A 197 10.02 -4.12 -4.21
C TRP A 197 10.58 -4.06 -5.62
N GLY A 198 9.87 -3.41 -6.57
CA GLY A 198 10.30 -3.47 -7.96
C GLY A 198 9.30 -2.87 -8.96
N SER A 199 9.59 -3.10 -10.24
CA SER A 199 8.82 -2.63 -11.38
C SER A 199 7.77 -3.67 -11.81
N PHE A 200 6.67 -3.78 -11.05
CA PHE A 200 5.60 -4.75 -11.27
C PHE A 200 4.24 -4.24 -10.80
N GLY A 201 3.18 -4.88 -11.26
CA GLY A 201 1.86 -4.81 -10.67
C GLY A 201 1.63 -5.98 -9.71
N VAL A 202 0.73 -5.83 -8.73
CA VAL A 202 0.33 -6.88 -7.79
C VAL A 202 -1.13 -7.22 -7.98
N GLY A 203 -1.42 -8.49 -8.20
CA GLY A 203 -2.74 -9.08 -8.16
C GLY A 203 -2.83 -10.22 -7.17
N PHE A 204 -4.01 -10.81 -7.05
CA PHE A 204 -4.28 -11.95 -6.17
C PHE A 204 -4.98 -13.05 -6.95
N GLU A 205 -4.56 -14.31 -6.76
CA GLU A 205 -5.18 -15.48 -7.33
C GLU A 205 -5.17 -16.59 -6.26
N ASP A 206 -6.34 -17.08 -5.88
CA ASP A 206 -6.49 -18.11 -4.84
C ASP A 206 -5.78 -17.78 -3.53
N GLY A 207 -5.84 -16.51 -3.08
CA GLY A 207 -5.17 -16.02 -1.88
C GLY A 207 -3.65 -15.88 -2.01
N CYS A 208 -3.08 -16.09 -3.21
CA CYS A 208 -1.66 -15.96 -3.49
C CYS A 208 -1.37 -14.63 -4.20
N HIS A 209 -0.28 -13.96 -3.84
CA HIS A 209 0.19 -12.78 -4.55
C HIS A 209 0.71 -13.15 -5.94
N VAL A 210 0.28 -12.39 -6.96
CA VAL A 210 0.71 -12.56 -8.35
C VAL A 210 1.36 -11.28 -8.84
N LEU A 211 2.64 -11.33 -9.16
CA LEU A 211 3.32 -10.22 -9.83
C LEU A 211 2.97 -10.23 -11.32
N THR A 212 2.60 -9.08 -11.82
CA THR A 212 2.24 -8.83 -13.21
C THR A 212 3.10 -7.71 -13.81
N ALA A 213 3.00 -7.47 -15.09
CA ALA A 213 3.53 -6.23 -15.66
C ALA A 213 2.94 -5.02 -14.92
N GLN A 214 3.74 -4.00 -14.70
CA GLN A 214 3.27 -2.76 -14.08
C GLN A 214 2.21 -2.11 -14.98
N PRO A 215 1.01 -1.80 -14.46
CA PRO A 215 -0.02 -1.16 -15.26
C PRO A 215 0.42 0.24 -15.73
N GLU A 216 0.30 0.50 -17.03
CA GLU A 216 0.57 1.82 -17.62
C GLU A 216 -0.65 2.74 -17.57
N GLN A 217 -1.83 2.16 -17.44
CA GLN A 217 -3.11 2.87 -17.38
C GLN A 217 -3.98 2.28 -16.29
N VAL A 218 -4.46 3.13 -15.39
CA VAL A 218 -5.37 2.76 -14.31
C VAL A 218 -6.44 3.83 -14.14
N CYS A 219 -7.52 3.48 -13.47
CA CYS A 219 -8.51 4.42 -12.98
C CYS A 219 -7.94 5.12 -11.73
N PRO A 220 -7.76 6.45 -11.71
CA PRO A 220 -7.20 7.15 -10.55
C PRO A 220 -8.04 7.03 -9.30
N ASP A 221 -9.33 6.72 -9.44
CA ASP A 221 -10.29 6.59 -8.35
C ASP A 221 -10.03 5.36 -7.45
N ALA A 222 -9.35 4.33 -7.96
CA ALA A 222 -9.07 3.11 -7.20
C ALA A 222 -7.79 2.40 -7.68
N PRO A 223 -6.60 3.02 -7.58
CA PRO A 223 -5.36 2.41 -8.09
C PRO A 223 -4.96 1.14 -7.33
N TRP A 224 -5.35 0.99 -6.05
CA TRP A 224 -5.01 -0.17 -5.24
C TRP A 224 -5.60 -1.49 -5.75
N ILE A 225 -6.79 -1.49 -6.36
CA ILE A 225 -7.36 -2.69 -6.99
C ILE A 225 -6.84 -2.96 -8.41
N GLN A 226 -5.99 -2.09 -8.94
CA GLN A 226 -5.49 -2.16 -10.32
C GLN A 226 -3.96 -2.33 -10.35
N GLY A 227 -3.41 -3.12 -9.45
CA GLY A 227 -2.01 -3.49 -9.44
C GLY A 227 -1.15 -2.75 -8.41
N PHE A 228 -1.72 -1.88 -7.59
CA PHE A 228 -0.98 -1.07 -6.60
C PHE A 228 -1.54 -1.17 -5.16
N PRO A 229 -1.86 -2.40 -4.66
CA PRO A 229 -2.54 -2.53 -3.37
C PRO A 229 -1.73 -1.99 -2.20
N TYR A 230 -0.42 -2.16 -2.23
CA TYR A 230 0.48 -1.77 -1.15
C TYR A 230 1.35 -0.56 -1.49
N TYR A 231 1.10 0.08 -2.64
CA TYR A 231 1.89 1.23 -3.05
C TYR A 231 1.77 2.37 -2.05
N SER A 232 2.91 2.97 -1.75
CA SER A 232 3.00 4.15 -0.89
C SER A 232 3.95 5.16 -1.50
N GLY A 233 3.47 6.37 -1.68
CA GLY A 233 4.21 7.43 -2.37
C GLY A 233 3.33 8.30 -3.26
N THR A 234 3.95 8.98 -4.21
CA THR A 234 3.25 9.83 -5.17
C THR A 234 3.02 9.09 -6.48
N MET A 235 1.79 9.13 -6.96
CA MET A 235 1.38 8.60 -8.26
C MET A 235 0.85 9.74 -9.13
N GLU A 236 1.36 9.86 -10.35
CA GLU A 236 0.87 10.83 -11.33
C GLU A 236 -0.09 10.16 -12.30
N PHE A 237 -1.22 10.80 -12.53
CA PHE A 237 -2.21 10.37 -13.50
C PHE A 237 -2.38 11.46 -14.56
N GLU A 238 -2.20 11.12 -15.83
CA GLU A 238 -2.29 12.05 -16.93
C GLU A 238 -3.41 11.70 -17.89
N THR A 239 -4.16 12.73 -18.31
CA THR A 239 -5.15 12.63 -19.37
C THR A 239 -5.29 13.95 -20.10
N GLU A 240 -6.06 13.97 -21.20
CA GLU A 240 -6.43 15.17 -21.91
C GLU A 240 -7.91 15.47 -21.67
N ILE A 241 -8.20 16.73 -21.37
CA ILE A 241 -9.55 17.23 -21.06
C ILE A 241 -9.84 18.45 -21.91
N GLU A 242 -11.04 18.49 -22.48
CA GLU A 242 -11.50 19.64 -23.26
C GLU A 242 -12.00 20.75 -22.33
N PHE A 243 -11.51 21.97 -22.57
CA PHE A 243 -11.97 23.20 -21.92
C PHE A 243 -12.63 24.11 -22.94
N ASP A 244 -13.72 24.76 -22.53
CA ASP A 244 -14.52 25.61 -23.40
C ASP A 244 -13.90 26.99 -23.62
N SER A 245 -13.06 27.44 -22.68
CA SER A 245 -12.42 28.75 -22.68
C SER A 245 -11.09 28.74 -21.93
N SER A 246 -10.35 29.84 -22.01
CA SER A 246 -9.13 30.12 -21.22
C SER A 246 -9.41 31.01 -20.00
N GLU A 247 -10.67 31.19 -19.62
CA GLU A 247 -11.04 31.96 -18.45
C GLU A 247 -10.73 31.24 -17.16
N ALA A 248 -10.58 32.01 -16.07
CA ALA A 248 -10.38 31.43 -14.74
C ALA A 248 -11.58 30.58 -14.33
N CYS A 249 -11.33 29.39 -13.77
CA CYS A 249 -12.36 28.46 -13.33
C CYS A 249 -11.96 27.77 -12.04
N ILE A 250 -12.90 27.08 -11.41
CA ILE A 250 -12.65 26.16 -10.31
C ILE A 250 -12.61 24.75 -10.86
N LEU A 251 -11.56 24.00 -10.55
CA LEU A 251 -11.48 22.57 -10.86
C LEU A 251 -12.00 21.78 -9.67
N ALA A 252 -12.85 20.79 -9.94
CA ALA A 252 -13.37 19.86 -8.97
C ALA A 252 -13.15 18.43 -9.49
N LEU A 253 -12.65 17.52 -8.65
CA LEU A 253 -12.51 16.12 -9.02
C LEU A 253 -13.76 15.34 -8.61
N ASP A 254 -14.32 14.61 -9.56
CA ASP A 254 -15.47 13.71 -9.33
C ASP A 254 -14.96 12.30 -9.06
N TRP A 255 -15.05 11.89 -7.80
CA TRP A 255 -14.62 10.58 -7.29
C TRP A 255 -15.82 9.69 -6.99
N ALA A 256 -15.72 8.40 -7.32
CA ALA A 256 -16.62 7.39 -6.76
C ALA A 256 -16.17 6.97 -5.35
N TYR A 257 -14.86 7.00 -5.12
CA TYR A 257 -14.22 6.73 -3.83
C TYR A 257 -13.41 7.96 -3.41
N PRO A 258 -14.00 8.89 -2.63
CA PRO A 258 -13.30 10.09 -2.22
C PRO A 258 -11.97 9.77 -1.56
N SER A 259 -10.89 10.21 -2.16
CA SER A 259 -9.57 10.13 -1.56
C SER A 259 -9.46 11.18 -0.45
N HIS A 260 -8.75 10.84 0.62
CA HIS A 260 -8.38 11.77 1.69
C HIS A 260 -6.86 12.02 1.68
N GLU A 261 -6.28 11.89 0.52
CA GLU A 261 -4.87 12.01 0.24
C GLU A 261 -4.48 13.47 -0.04
N SER A 262 -3.18 13.71 -0.11
CA SER A 262 -2.66 14.99 -0.62
C SER A 262 -2.66 14.96 -2.14
N ILE A 263 -3.37 15.92 -2.76
CA ILE A 263 -3.59 15.96 -4.19
C ILE A 263 -3.13 17.29 -4.78
N GLU A 264 -2.32 17.22 -5.84
CA GLU A 264 -1.95 18.35 -6.68
C GLU A 264 -2.55 18.17 -8.07
N VAL A 265 -3.17 19.22 -8.59
CA VAL A 265 -3.64 19.24 -9.98
C VAL A 265 -2.76 20.18 -10.81
N LEU A 266 -2.30 19.71 -11.97
CA LEU A 266 -1.56 20.52 -12.92
C LEU A 266 -2.33 20.58 -14.23
N VAL A 267 -2.38 21.75 -14.83
CA VAL A 267 -2.94 21.99 -16.16
C VAL A 267 -1.82 22.48 -17.06
N ASN A 268 -1.59 21.78 -18.16
CA ASN A 268 -0.49 22.05 -19.11
C ASN A 268 0.89 22.16 -18.42
N GLY A 269 1.10 21.37 -17.34
CA GLY A 269 2.33 21.36 -16.55
C GLY A 269 2.44 22.49 -15.52
N ARG A 270 1.44 23.36 -15.38
CA ARG A 270 1.40 24.42 -14.36
C ARG A 270 0.54 23.97 -13.19
N SER A 271 1.10 24.02 -11.98
CA SER A 271 0.40 23.64 -10.76
C SER A 271 -0.71 24.63 -10.42
N THR A 272 -1.86 24.13 -10.05
CA THR A 272 -2.97 24.91 -9.49
C THR A 272 -2.96 24.89 -7.96
N GLY A 273 -1.97 24.22 -7.35
CA GLY A 273 -1.81 24.10 -5.91
C GLY A 273 -2.08 22.69 -5.39
N ILE A 274 -1.86 22.50 -4.08
CA ILE A 274 -2.02 21.23 -3.37
C ILE A 274 -3.21 21.33 -2.42
N CYS A 275 -4.09 20.33 -2.47
CA CYS A 275 -5.19 20.14 -1.54
C CYS A 275 -4.93 18.90 -0.70
N ALA A 276 -4.90 19.02 0.64
CA ALA A 276 -4.66 17.91 1.56
C ALA A 276 -5.92 17.46 2.33
N TYR A 277 -7.05 18.11 2.10
CA TYR A 277 -8.34 17.81 2.76
C TYR A 277 -9.51 18.37 1.96
N SER A 278 -10.70 17.84 2.19
CA SER A 278 -11.96 18.30 1.56
C SER A 278 -12.32 19.72 2.00
N PRO A 279 -12.89 20.56 1.09
CA PRO A 279 -13.26 20.21 -0.29
C PRO A 279 -12.06 20.25 -1.25
N TYR A 280 -11.98 19.26 -2.14
CA TYR A 280 -10.94 19.15 -3.15
C TYR A 280 -11.29 20.05 -4.35
N LEU A 281 -10.90 21.31 -4.24
CA LEU A 281 -11.13 22.36 -5.24
C LEU A 281 -9.83 23.10 -5.52
N TRP A 282 -9.57 23.40 -6.78
CA TRP A 282 -8.39 24.13 -7.22
C TRP A 282 -8.79 25.34 -8.04
N GLU A 283 -8.15 26.46 -7.80
CA GLU A 283 -8.30 27.64 -8.63
C GLU A 283 -7.40 27.54 -9.86
N CYS A 284 -8.01 27.51 -11.04
CA CYS A 284 -7.33 27.60 -12.31
C CYS A 284 -7.37 29.04 -12.79
N GLU A 285 -6.21 29.70 -12.79
CA GLU A 285 -6.08 31.09 -13.19
C GLU A 285 -6.32 31.27 -14.71
N GLN A 286 -6.71 32.49 -15.10
CA GLN A 286 -6.86 32.83 -16.50
C GLN A 286 -5.56 32.58 -17.30
N GLY A 287 -5.67 31.90 -18.43
CA GLY A 287 -4.54 31.52 -19.28
C GLY A 287 -3.74 30.31 -18.81
N MET A 288 -4.19 29.58 -17.79
CA MET A 288 -3.67 28.23 -17.49
C MET A 288 -4.24 27.20 -18.45
N THR A 289 -5.47 27.38 -18.89
CA THR A 289 -6.13 26.55 -19.90
C THR A 289 -6.14 27.26 -21.26
N GLU A 290 -6.29 26.44 -22.30
CA GLU A 290 -6.60 26.91 -23.67
C GLU A 290 -7.97 26.35 -24.05
N LYS A 291 -8.66 27.03 -24.97
CA LYS A 291 -9.88 26.47 -25.56
C LYS A 291 -9.52 25.20 -26.36
N GLY A 292 -10.17 24.09 -26.05
CA GLY A 292 -9.88 22.79 -26.63
C GLY A 292 -9.18 21.84 -25.64
N MET A 293 -8.38 20.90 -26.16
CA MET A 293 -7.74 19.86 -25.35
C MET A 293 -6.58 20.42 -24.55
N ASN A 294 -6.58 20.10 -23.25
CA ASN A 294 -5.52 20.49 -22.31
C ASN A 294 -5.04 19.22 -21.58
N ARG A 295 -3.73 19.13 -21.35
CA ARG A 295 -3.17 18.07 -20.53
C ARG A 295 -3.43 18.36 -19.05
N VAL A 296 -4.11 17.45 -18.39
CA VAL A 296 -4.37 17.49 -16.96
C VAL A 296 -3.58 16.37 -16.29
N THR A 297 -2.81 16.72 -15.28
CA THR A 297 -2.07 15.79 -14.43
C THR A 297 -2.59 15.91 -13.00
N VAL A 298 -2.99 14.78 -12.41
CA VAL A 298 -3.39 14.68 -11.01
C VAL A 298 -2.32 13.87 -10.30
N ARG A 299 -1.65 14.47 -9.31
CA ARG A 299 -0.67 13.83 -8.44
C ARG A 299 -1.34 13.49 -7.12
N ILE A 300 -1.38 12.22 -6.78
CA ILE A 300 -1.93 11.73 -5.53
C ILE A 300 -0.78 11.17 -4.69
N SER A 301 -0.60 11.73 -3.49
CA SER A 301 0.40 11.25 -2.52
C SER A 301 -0.32 10.65 -1.33
N ASN A 302 -0.21 9.34 -1.19
CA ASN A 302 -0.84 8.58 -0.12
C ASN A 302 0.10 8.42 1.09
N THR A 303 -0.43 7.84 2.17
CA THR A 303 0.30 7.53 3.40
C THR A 303 0.98 6.16 3.32
N LEU A 304 1.78 5.85 4.35
CA LEU A 304 2.44 4.55 4.50
C LEU A 304 1.49 3.42 4.93
N ALA A 305 0.23 3.70 5.27
CA ALA A 305 -0.70 2.71 5.81
C ALA A 305 -0.87 1.49 4.89
N ASN A 306 -1.02 1.72 3.58
CA ASN A 306 -1.17 0.64 2.61
C ASN A 306 0.03 -0.33 2.64
N MET A 307 1.24 0.22 2.73
CA MET A 307 2.47 -0.58 2.74
C MET A 307 2.68 -1.28 4.09
N LEU A 308 2.55 -0.56 5.20
CA LEU A 308 2.90 -1.07 6.53
C LEU A 308 1.84 -2.02 7.08
N ASP A 309 0.57 -1.65 6.96
CA ASP A 309 -0.54 -2.41 7.57
C ASP A 309 -1.25 -3.32 6.56
N GLY A 310 -1.16 -3.02 5.26
CA GLY A 310 -1.93 -3.72 4.22
C GLY A 310 -3.43 -3.41 4.33
N THR A 311 -3.76 -2.24 4.86
CA THR A 311 -5.13 -1.78 5.07
C THR A 311 -5.34 -0.40 4.48
N TYR A 312 -6.60 -0.07 4.22
CA TYR A 312 -7.02 1.29 3.91
C TYR A 312 -8.19 1.67 4.82
N PHE A 313 -8.44 2.96 4.99
CA PHE A 313 -9.59 3.41 5.76
C PHE A 313 -10.80 3.58 4.82
N ASP A 314 -11.82 2.74 5.03
CA ASP A 314 -13.10 2.86 4.34
C ASP A 314 -13.92 3.97 5.00
N TYR A 315 -13.94 5.13 4.37
CA TYR A 315 -14.68 6.31 4.89
C TYR A 315 -16.20 6.16 4.80
N LYS A 316 -16.69 5.25 3.97
CA LYS A 316 -18.13 4.97 3.87
C LYS A 316 -18.61 4.12 5.04
N GLU A 317 -17.85 3.10 5.39
CA GLU A 317 -18.17 2.18 6.48
C GLU A 317 -17.47 2.57 7.80
N HIS A 318 -16.65 3.64 7.80
CA HIS A 318 -15.87 4.12 8.95
C HIS A 318 -15.04 3.03 9.64
N ARG A 319 -14.34 2.21 8.86
CA ARG A 319 -13.50 1.12 9.37
C ARG A 319 -12.21 0.95 8.58
N LEU A 320 -11.22 0.30 9.19
CA LEU A 320 -10.08 -0.24 8.46
C LEU A 320 -10.54 -1.49 7.69
N ALA A 321 -10.20 -1.58 6.43
CA ALA A 321 -10.49 -2.70 5.55
C ALA A 321 -9.19 -3.31 5.02
N ASP A 322 -9.17 -4.64 4.87
CA ASP A 322 -8.04 -5.37 4.28
C ASP A 322 -8.03 -5.15 2.76
N ILE A 323 -6.90 -4.69 2.24
CA ILE A 323 -6.72 -4.40 0.81
C ILE A 323 -6.89 -5.67 -0.05
N ARG A 324 -6.46 -6.84 0.45
CA ARG A 324 -6.60 -8.11 -0.31
C ARG A 324 -8.05 -8.49 -0.48
N GLN A 325 -8.85 -8.42 0.58
CA GLN A 325 -10.28 -8.77 0.51
C GLN A 325 -10.99 -7.92 -0.52
N GLU A 326 -10.74 -6.61 -0.52
CA GLU A 326 -11.34 -5.70 -1.50
C GLU A 326 -10.87 -6.00 -2.94
N ALA A 327 -9.59 -6.35 -3.12
CA ALA A 327 -9.04 -6.65 -4.44
C ALA A 327 -9.45 -8.02 -5.00
N GLU A 328 -9.80 -8.99 -4.15
CA GLU A 328 -10.31 -10.31 -4.54
C GLU A 328 -11.82 -10.28 -4.85
N GLU A 329 -12.57 -9.38 -4.22
CA GLU A 329 -14.03 -9.26 -4.40
C GLU A 329 -14.43 -8.52 -5.69
N ARG A 330 -13.50 -7.85 -6.35
CA ARG A 330 -13.71 -7.04 -7.56
C ARG A 330 -12.97 -7.57 -8.79
#